data_9473c763b84e80c5aa97f4403ed4a0d1
#
_entry.id   9473c763b84e80c5aa97f4403ed4a0d1
#
_cell.length_a   1.000
_cell.length_b   1.000
_cell.length_c   1.000
_cell.angle_alpha   90.00
_cell.angle_beta   90.00
_cell.angle_gamma   90.00
#
_symmetry.space_group_name_H-M   'P 1'
#
loop_
_entity.id
_entity.type
_entity.pdbx_description
1 polymer ?
#
loop_
_entity_poly.entity_id
_entity_poly.type
_entity_poly.pdbx_seq_one_letter_code
_entity_poly.pdbx_strand_id
1 'polypeptide(L)'
;MSDWRSDVLKFWFGLDPRQWWKADPELDHRIREQFLKLWTEKHQLPVDSFLNDPLTALAGVILFDQFPRNMFRDHADAYSTDHLALAIAKGAVDARLDERLQPQERKFLYMPFQHSENLDDQNRALLLFTELGDDEQIKYAKHHRGIIERFGRFPHRNAILGRASRPDEIAAEAGKP
;
A
#
# COMPACT_ATOMS: atom_id res chain seq x y z
N MET A 1 -11.43 15.61 -21.29
CA MET A 1 -10.72 15.48 -20.00
C MET A 1 -10.42 14.01 -19.77
N SER A 2 -9.16 13.66 -19.48
CA SER A 2 -8.85 12.29 -19.12
C SER A 2 -9.41 11.99 -17.74
N ASP A 3 -9.90 10.77 -17.57
CA ASP A 3 -10.37 10.27 -16.28
C ASP A 3 -9.17 9.89 -15.43
N TRP A 4 -8.93 10.59 -14.33
CA TRP A 4 -7.79 10.36 -13.45
C TRP A 4 -7.67 8.89 -12.98
N ARG A 5 -8.80 8.23 -12.78
CA ARG A 5 -8.85 6.82 -12.39
C ARG A 5 -8.26 5.93 -13.46
N SER A 6 -8.69 6.17 -14.69
CA SER A 6 -8.18 5.47 -15.87
C SER A 6 -6.69 5.69 -16.06
N ASP A 7 -6.22 6.92 -15.87
CA ASP A 7 -4.80 7.26 -16.01
C ASP A 7 -3.95 6.51 -14.97
N VAL A 8 -4.36 6.49 -13.71
CA VAL A 8 -3.69 5.76 -12.62
C VAL A 8 -3.66 4.26 -12.90
N LEU A 9 -4.81 3.68 -13.23
CA LEU A 9 -4.93 2.22 -13.44
C LEU A 9 -4.19 1.74 -14.68
N LYS A 10 -4.29 2.46 -15.79
CA LYS A 10 -3.56 2.14 -17.02
C LYS A 10 -2.05 2.22 -16.82
N PHE A 11 -1.59 3.22 -16.08
CA PHE A 11 -0.16 3.36 -15.78
C PHE A 11 0.33 2.17 -14.95
N TRP A 12 -0.32 1.91 -13.82
CA TRP A 12 0.13 0.89 -12.88
C TRP A 12 0.04 -0.52 -13.44
N PHE A 13 -1.10 -0.89 -13.97
CA PHE A 13 -1.33 -2.23 -14.54
C PHE A 13 -0.73 -2.42 -15.94
N GLY A 14 -0.29 -1.35 -16.57
CA GLY A 14 0.49 -1.39 -17.81
C GLY A 14 1.98 -1.66 -17.61
N LEU A 15 2.48 -1.61 -16.37
CA LEU A 15 3.86 -1.93 -16.05
C LEU A 15 4.14 -3.44 -16.17
N ASP A 16 5.39 -3.80 -16.46
CA ASP A 16 5.85 -5.16 -16.25
C ASP A 16 5.70 -5.49 -14.75
N PRO A 17 5.10 -6.63 -14.38
CA PRO A 17 4.90 -6.98 -12.97
C PRO A 17 6.15 -6.94 -12.10
N ARG A 18 7.33 -7.16 -12.68
CA ARG A 18 8.61 -7.04 -11.97
C ARG A 18 8.88 -5.61 -11.50
N GLN A 19 8.38 -4.61 -12.20
CA GLN A 19 8.55 -3.19 -11.85
C GLN A 19 7.78 -2.80 -10.58
N TRP A 20 6.75 -3.54 -10.19
CA TRP A 20 6.03 -3.28 -8.95
C TRP A 20 6.88 -3.50 -7.69
N TRP A 21 7.86 -4.39 -7.76
CA TRP A 21 8.61 -4.87 -6.60
C TRP A 21 10.07 -4.43 -6.58
N LYS A 22 10.56 -3.88 -7.68
CA LYS A 22 11.96 -3.49 -7.83
C LYS A 22 12.09 -1.96 -7.81
N ALA A 23 13.07 -1.47 -7.04
CA ALA A 23 13.42 -0.06 -7.07
C ALA A 23 13.96 0.33 -8.46
N ASP A 24 13.39 1.37 -9.04
CA ASP A 24 13.73 1.88 -10.37
C ASP A 24 13.64 3.42 -10.36
N PRO A 25 14.77 4.13 -10.33
CA PRO A 25 14.78 5.59 -10.25
C PRO A 25 14.07 6.28 -11.44
N GLU A 26 14.14 5.68 -12.62
CA GLU A 26 13.46 6.21 -13.80
C GLU A 26 11.94 6.10 -13.67
N LEU A 27 11.46 4.95 -13.19
CA LEU A 27 10.04 4.75 -12.90
C LEU A 27 9.56 5.71 -11.80
N ASP A 28 10.34 5.86 -10.73
CA ASP A 28 10.04 6.79 -9.64
C ASP A 28 9.87 8.21 -10.17
N HIS A 29 10.75 8.65 -11.05
CA HIS A 29 10.69 9.96 -11.68
C HIS A 29 9.44 10.11 -12.56
N ARG A 30 9.12 9.15 -13.39
CA ARG A 30 7.93 9.15 -14.24
C ARG A 30 6.64 9.25 -13.43
N ILE A 31 6.52 8.49 -12.35
CA ILE A 31 5.35 8.53 -11.46
C ILE A 31 5.25 9.92 -10.82
N ARG A 32 6.34 10.46 -10.33
CA ARG A 32 6.38 11.79 -9.73
C ARG A 32 5.94 12.87 -10.72
N GLU A 33 6.46 12.86 -11.93
CA GLU A 33 6.07 13.84 -12.95
C GLU A 33 4.60 13.77 -13.32
N GLN A 34 4.06 12.57 -13.45
CA GLN A 34 2.69 12.39 -13.93
C GLN A 34 1.63 12.53 -12.83
N PHE A 35 1.95 12.16 -11.59
CA PHE A 35 0.94 11.97 -10.56
C PHE A 35 1.12 12.78 -9.28
N LEU A 36 2.22 13.52 -9.09
CA LEU A 36 2.41 14.33 -7.89
C LEU A 36 1.30 15.36 -7.71
N LYS A 37 0.92 16.05 -8.78
CA LYS A 37 -0.16 17.03 -8.74
C LYS A 37 -1.50 16.38 -8.38
N LEU A 38 -1.83 15.26 -9.01
CA LEU A 38 -3.04 14.51 -8.74
C LEU A 38 -3.09 14.04 -7.29
N TRP A 39 -1.99 13.49 -6.78
CA TRP A 39 -1.87 13.08 -5.38
C TRP A 39 -2.11 14.26 -4.42
N THR A 40 -1.48 15.41 -4.69
CA THR A 40 -1.63 16.63 -3.89
C THR A 40 -3.08 17.11 -3.85
N GLU A 41 -3.78 17.05 -4.98
CA GLU A 41 -5.19 17.46 -5.06
C GLU A 41 -6.13 16.45 -4.38
N LYS A 42 -5.92 15.16 -4.60
CA LYS A 42 -6.87 14.11 -4.19
C LYS A 42 -6.74 13.68 -2.74
N HIS A 43 -5.58 13.79 -2.10
CA HIS A 43 -5.41 13.33 -0.73
C HIS A 43 -6.19 14.16 0.31
N GLN A 44 -6.72 15.29 -0.09
CA GLN A 44 -7.55 16.16 0.75
C GLN A 44 -9.04 15.80 0.70
N LEU A 45 -9.43 14.91 -0.21
CA LEU A 45 -10.84 14.52 -0.38
C LEU A 45 -11.26 13.51 0.71
N PRO A 46 -12.56 13.52 1.09
CA PRO A 46 -13.06 12.54 2.04
C PRO A 46 -13.04 11.13 1.46
N VAL A 47 -12.88 10.14 2.32
CA VAL A 47 -12.81 8.71 1.96
C VAL A 47 -14.01 8.28 1.14
N ASP A 48 -15.21 8.73 1.49
CA ASP A 48 -16.45 8.35 0.81
C ASP A 48 -16.45 8.70 -0.68
N SER A 49 -15.69 9.73 -1.09
CA SER A 49 -15.58 10.10 -2.51
C SER A 49 -14.87 9.05 -3.36
N PHE A 50 -14.16 8.10 -2.74
CA PHE A 50 -13.48 6.99 -3.42
C PHE A 50 -14.28 5.69 -3.39
N LEU A 51 -15.42 5.64 -2.72
CA LEU A 51 -16.20 4.41 -2.48
C LEU A 51 -17.44 4.27 -3.38
N ASN A 52 -17.55 5.06 -4.43
CA ASN A 52 -18.70 5.04 -5.35
C ASN A 52 -18.71 3.80 -6.26
N ASP A 53 -17.54 3.27 -6.60
CA ASP A 53 -17.41 2.08 -7.42
C ASP A 53 -16.04 1.42 -7.20
N PRO A 54 -15.88 0.13 -7.60
CA PRO A 54 -14.63 -0.62 -7.36
C PRO A 54 -13.39 0.02 -7.98
N LEU A 55 -13.47 0.55 -9.17
CA LEU A 55 -12.32 1.12 -9.88
C LEU A 55 -11.87 2.44 -9.27
N THR A 56 -12.79 3.25 -8.77
CA THR A 56 -12.44 4.49 -8.04
C THR A 56 -11.71 4.16 -6.75
N ALA A 57 -12.18 3.16 -6.00
CA ALA A 57 -11.51 2.70 -4.78
C ALA A 57 -10.11 2.16 -5.09
N LEU A 58 -9.97 1.33 -6.09
CA LEU A 58 -8.68 0.77 -6.51
C LEU A 58 -7.70 1.88 -6.95
N ALA A 59 -8.14 2.80 -7.79
CA ALA A 59 -7.32 3.93 -8.23
C ALA A 59 -6.85 4.79 -7.05
N GLY A 60 -7.74 5.04 -6.08
CA GLY A 60 -7.39 5.75 -4.84
C GLY A 60 -6.33 5.01 -4.04
N VAL A 61 -6.46 3.71 -3.87
CA VAL A 61 -5.46 2.90 -3.17
C VAL A 61 -4.10 2.93 -3.88
N ILE A 62 -4.06 2.78 -5.19
CA ILE A 62 -2.80 2.88 -5.95
C ILE A 62 -2.18 4.27 -5.76
N LEU A 63 -2.97 5.33 -5.87
CA LEU A 63 -2.52 6.71 -5.74
C LEU A 63 -1.95 7.03 -4.34
N PHE A 64 -2.52 6.46 -3.27
CA PHE A 64 -2.17 6.79 -1.88
C PHE A 64 -1.27 5.76 -1.19
N ASP A 65 -1.24 4.52 -1.66
CA ASP A 65 -0.41 3.45 -1.08
C ASP A 65 0.83 3.17 -1.92
N GLN A 66 0.69 2.99 -3.23
CA GLN A 66 1.79 2.59 -4.10
C GLN A 66 2.62 3.77 -4.63
N PHE A 67 1.98 4.76 -5.22
CA PHE A 67 2.67 5.89 -5.84
C PHE A 67 3.55 6.69 -4.86
N PRO A 68 3.14 6.94 -3.61
CA PRO A 68 4.02 7.64 -2.66
C PRO A 68 5.33 6.89 -2.38
N ARG A 69 5.31 5.57 -2.41
CA ARG A 69 6.53 4.75 -2.25
C ARG A 69 7.53 4.95 -3.39
N ASN A 70 7.05 5.30 -4.56
CA ASN A 70 7.89 5.68 -5.71
C ASN A 70 8.24 7.17 -5.67
N MET A 71 7.24 8.06 -5.51
CA MET A 71 7.45 9.51 -5.56
C MET A 71 8.35 10.04 -4.44
N PHE A 72 8.27 9.44 -3.26
CA PHE A 72 8.93 9.90 -2.04
C PHE A 72 9.84 8.83 -1.45
N ARG A 73 10.47 8.01 -2.29
CA ARG A 73 11.35 6.94 -1.83
C ARG A 73 12.41 7.49 -0.86
N ASP A 74 12.61 6.77 0.23
CA ASP A 74 13.54 7.13 1.31
C ASP A 74 13.16 8.42 2.09
N HIS A 75 11.92 8.86 1.97
CA HIS A 75 11.38 10.02 2.67
C HIS A 75 10.10 9.65 3.44
N ALA A 76 9.83 10.36 4.54
CA ALA A 76 8.65 10.10 5.39
C ALA A 76 7.32 10.21 4.62
N ASP A 77 7.24 11.07 3.61
CA ASP A 77 6.05 11.23 2.77
C ASP A 77 5.67 9.96 1.99
N ALA A 78 6.60 9.00 1.83
CA ALA A 78 6.28 7.70 1.25
C ALA A 78 5.14 6.98 1.99
N TYR A 79 4.97 7.26 3.28
CA TYR A 79 3.96 6.65 4.15
C TYR A 79 2.84 7.60 4.56
N SER A 80 2.91 8.86 4.14
CA SER A 80 2.03 9.94 4.65
C SER A 80 0.55 9.74 4.34
N THR A 81 0.21 9.03 3.26
CA THR A 81 -1.17 8.74 2.86
C THR A 81 -1.56 7.27 3.02
N ASP A 82 -0.76 6.47 3.73
CA ASP A 82 -1.10 5.06 4.02
C ASP A 82 -2.43 4.94 4.79
N HIS A 83 -2.69 5.84 5.74
CA HIS A 83 -3.94 5.85 6.50
C HIS A 83 -5.17 6.09 5.62
N LEU A 84 -5.05 6.93 4.61
CA LEU A 84 -6.12 7.20 3.65
C LEU A 84 -6.36 5.98 2.75
N ALA A 85 -5.30 5.37 2.23
CA ALA A 85 -5.38 4.15 1.44
C ALA A 85 -6.02 3.01 2.24
N LEU A 86 -5.65 2.86 3.52
CA LEU A 86 -6.25 1.87 4.40
C LEU A 86 -7.74 2.10 4.63
N ALA A 87 -8.15 3.35 4.86
CA ALA A 87 -9.55 3.70 5.04
C ALA A 87 -10.38 3.40 3.78
N ILE A 88 -9.85 3.70 2.60
CA ILE A 88 -10.48 3.34 1.32
C ILE A 88 -10.58 1.82 1.18
N ALA A 89 -9.51 1.09 1.44
CA ALA A 89 -9.50 -0.37 1.35
C ALA A 89 -10.53 -1.00 2.30
N LYS A 90 -10.59 -0.54 3.56
CA LYS A 90 -11.59 -1.00 4.53
C LYS A 90 -13.01 -0.74 4.05
N GLY A 91 -13.30 0.47 3.61
CA GLY A 91 -14.61 0.83 3.09
C GLY A 91 -15.00 0.01 1.85
N ALA A 92 -14.06 -0.22 0.95
CA ALA A 92 -14.29 -1.03 -0.25
C ALA A 92 -14.60 -2.50 0.09
N VAL A 93 -13.86 -3.09 1.03
CA VAL A 93 -14.12 -4.47 1.47
C VAL A 93 -15.46 -4.56 2.21
N ASP A 94 -15.76 -3.61 3.09
CA ASP A 94 -17.03 -3.59 3.84
C ASP A 94 -18.24 -3.44 2.90
N ALA A 95 -18.09 -2.68 1.81
CA ALA A 95 -19.12 -2.53 0.78
C ALA A 95 -19.08 -3.63 -0.31
N ARG A 96 -18.18 -4.62 -0.17
CA ARG A 96 -18.01 -5.74 -1.11
C ARG A 96 -17.64 -5.30 -2.53
N LEU A 97 -17.01 -4.13 -2.68
CA LEU A 97 -16.55 -3.63 -3.98
C LEU A 97 -15.39 -4.49 -4.53
N ASP A 98 -14.58 -5.05 -3.64
CA ASP A 98 -13.47 -5.94 -3.98
C ASP A 98 -13.89 -7.17 -4.75
N GLU A 99 -15.09 -7.71 -4.48
CA GLU A 99 -15.63 -8.89 -5.17
C GLU A 99 -15.85 -8.67 -6.67
N ARG A 100 -15.93 -7.41 -7.10
CA ARG A 100 -16.12 -7.01 -8.51
C ARG A 100 -14.80 -6.73 -9.23
N LEU A 101 -13.66 -6.90 -8.54
CA LEU A 101 -12.32 -6.70 -9.10
C LEU A 101 -11.69 -8.02 -9.52
N GLN A 102 -10.77 -7.96 -10.47
CA GLN A 102 -9.95 -9.10 -10.87
C GLN A 102 -8.94 -9.46 -9.76
N PRO A 103 -8.44 -10.71 -9.69
CA PRO A 103 -7.51 -11.13 -8.64
C PRO A 103 -6.29 -10.23 -8.47
N GLN A 104 -5.68 -9.77 -9.54
CA GLN A 104 -4.53 -8.89 -9.52
C GLN A 104 -4.87 -7.50 -8.99
N GLU A 105 -6.06 -7.00 -9.32
CA GLU A 105 -6.58 -5.73 -8.81
C GLU A 105 -6.88 -5.83 -7.31
N ARG A 106 -7.51 -6.92 -6.87
CA ARG A 106 -7.80 -7.20 -5.46
C ARG A 106 -6.53 -7.27 -4.63
N LYS A 107 -5.48 -7.84 -5.15
CA LYS A 107 -4.17 -7.89 -4.49
C LYS A 107 -3.72 -6.49 -4.05
N PHE A 108 -3.76 -5.51 -4.96
CA PHE A 108 -3.36 -4.14 -4.62
C PHE A 108 -4.37 -3.44 -3.71
N LEU A 109 -5.65 -3.72 -3.86
CA LEU A 109 -6.66 -3.19 -2.93
C LEU A 109 -6.40 -3.63 -1.49
N TYR A 110 -5.86 -4.83 -1.29
CA TYR A 110 -5.57 -5.38 0.05
C TYR A 110 -4.22 -4.98 0.63
N MET A 111 -3.30 -4.44 -0.17
CA MET A 111 -1.97 -4.03 0.29
C MET A 111 -1.99 -3.08 1.48
N PRO A 112 -2.91 -2.09 1.58
CA PRO A 112 -2.95 -1.19 2.73
C PRO A 112 -3.10 -1.91 4.07
N PHE A 113 -3.83 -3.01 4.13
CA PHE A 113 -3.93 -3.82 5.35
C PHE A 113 -2.57 -4.40 5.75
N GLN A 114 -1.80 -4.87 4.77
CA GLN A 114 -0.46 -5.44 4.99
C GLN A 114 0.57 -4.38 5.37
N HIS A 115 0.37 -3.14 4.98
CA HIS A 115 1.24 -2.00 5.29
C HIS A 115 0.92 -1.34 6.64
N SER A 116 -0.19 -1.71 7.28
CA SER A 116 -0.61 -1.16 8.57
C SER A 116 0.25 -1.69 9.72
N GLU A 117 0.58 -0.80 10.65
CA GLU A 117 1.27 -1.17 11.90
C GLU A 117 0.29 -1.60 13.02
N ASN A 118 -0.94 -1.95 12.67
CA ASN A 118 -1.96 -2.44 13.59
C ASN A 118 -2.16 -3.95 13.40
N LEU A 119 -2.16 -4.72 14.50
CA LEU A 119 -2.26 -6.19 14.43
C LEU A 119 -3.59 -6.69 13.87
N ASP A 120 -4.69 -6.01 14.15
CA ASP A 120 -6.01 -6.40 13.62
C ASP A 120 -6.05 -6.24 12.09
N ASP A 121 -5.44 -5.18 11.56
CA ASP A 121 -5.30 -4.97 10.11
C ASP A 121 -4.42 -6.05 9.48
N GLN A 122 -3.34 -6.46 10.16
CA GLN A 122 -2.47 -7.54 9.72
C GLN A 122 -3.21 -8.89 9.68
N ASN A 123 -4.01 -9.18 10.68
CA ASN A 123 -4.85 -10.38 10.72
C ASN A 123 -5.85 -10.38 9.55
N ARG A 124 -6.44 -9.22 9.26
CA ARG A 124 -7.36 -9.06 8.14
C ARG A 124 -6.66 -9.22 6.79
N ALA A 125 -5.45 -8.68 6.63
CA ALA A 125 -4.63 -8.88 5.44
C ALA A 125 -4.39 -10.37 5.17
N LEU A 126 -3.99 -11.12 6.19
CA LEU A 126 -3.75 -12.55 6.06
C LEU A 126 -5.02 -13.30 5.63
N LEU A 127 -6.16 -12.96 6.21
CA LEU A 127 -7.45 -13.56 5.84
C LEU A 127 -7.81 -13.25 4.36
N LEU A 128 -7.72 -11.98 3.95
CA LEU A 128 -8.06 -11.55 2.61
C LEU A 128 -7.16 -12.19 1.54
N PHE A 129 -5.86 -12.26 1.76
CA PHE A 129 -4.93 -12.92 0.85
C PHE A 129 -5.10 -14.44 0.83
N THR A 130 -5.47 -15.04 1.96
CA THR A 130 -5.79 -16.48 2.02
C THR A 130 -7.03 -16.80 1.20
N GLU A 131 -8.08 -16.01 1.32
CA GLU A 131 -9.30 -16.14 0.52
C GLU A 131 -9.05 -15.91 -0.97
N LEU A 132 -8.16 -14.98 -1.31
CA LEU A 132 -7.75 -14.72 -2.69
C LEU A 132 -6.96 -15.89 -3.28
N GLY A 133 -6.30 -16.70 -2.43
CA GLY A 133 -5.50 -17.83 -2.87
C GLY A 133 -4.15 -17.46 -3.49
N ASP A 134 -3.62 -16.29 -3.16
CA ASP A 134 -2.31 -15.83 -3.64
C ASP A 134 -1.22 -16.28 -2.64
N ASP A 135 -0.58 -17.41 -2.94
CA ASP A 135 0.40 -18.04 -2.05
C ASP A 135 1.59 -17.13 -1.73
N GLU A 136 2.05 -16.35 -2.67
CA GLU A 136 3.15 -15.40 -2.47
C GLU A 136 2.73 -14.28 -1.50
N GLN A 137 1.56 -13.71 -1.69
CA GLN A 137 1.04 -12.67 -0.81
C GLN A 137 0.69 -13.20 0.58
N ILE A 138 0.22 -14.42 0.69
CA ILE A 138 0.01 -15.10 1.99
C ILE A 138 1.33 -15.16 2.76
N LYS A 139 2.41 -15.52 2.10
CA LYS A 139 3.75 -15.59 2.68
C LYS A 139 4.22 -14.23 3.21
N TYR A 140 4.06 -13.18 2.40
CA TYR A 140 4.39 -11.83 2.81
C TYR A 140 3.49 -11.33 3.93
N ALA A 141 2.19 -11.62 3.89
CA ALA A 141 1.25 -11.26 4.95
C ALA A 141 1.63 -11.90 6.29
N LYS A 142 2.01 -13.17 6.30
CA LYS A 142 2.50 -13.86 7.50
C LYS A 142 3.77 -13.21 8.04
N HIS A 143 4.69 -12.84 7.18
CA HIS A 143 5.95 -12.19 7.56
C HIS A 143 5.71 -10.81 8.19
N HIS A 144 4.91 -9.96 7.55
CA HIS A 144 4.56 -8.64 8.07
C HIS A 144 3.80 -8.73 9.39
N ARG A 145 2.83 -9.64 9.47
CA ARG A 145 2.08 -9.89 10.71
C ARG A 145 3.01 -10.29 11.86
N GLY A 146 3.97 -11.16 11.61
CA GLY A 146 4.96 -11.59 12.60
C GLY A 146 5.79 -10.42 13.15
N ILE A 147 6.15 -9.46 12.29
CA ILE A 147 6.89 -8.26 12.69
C ILE A 147 6.01 -7.38 13.61
N ILE A 148 4.77 -7.14 13.22
CA ILE A 148 3.84 -6.33 14.04
C ILE A 148 3.48 -7.02 15.35
N GLU A 149 3.30 -8.33 15.35
CA GLU A 149 3.06 -9.11 16.55
C GLU A 149 4.22 -9.00 17.54
N ARG A 150 5.44 -9.01 17.04
CA ARG A 150 6.67 -8.93 17.85
C ARG A 150 6.99 -7.52 18.32
N PHE A 151 6.91 -6.52 17.43
CA PHE A 151 7.43 -5.16 17.69
C PHE A 151 6.33 -4.09 17.80
N GLY A 152 5.11 -4.36 17.34
CA GLY A 152 4.03 -3.37 17.28
C GLY A 152 4.20 -2.34 16.17
N ARG A 153 5.28 -2.41 15.41
CA ARG A 153 5.61 -1.50 14.30
C ARG A 153 6.61 -2.18 13.36
N PHE A 154 6.85 -1.53 12.20
CA PHE A 154 7.90 -1.94 11.26
C PHE A 154 9.20 -1.20 11.57
N PRO A 155 10.20 -1.85 12.19
CA PRO A 155 11.46 -1.20 12.57
C PRO A 155 12.23 -0.59 11.40
N HIS A 156 12.10 -1.14 10.20
CA HIS A 156 12.77 -0.60 9.01
C HIS A 156 12.31 0.82 8.63
N ARG A 157 11.16 1.27 9.14
CA ARG A 157 10.67 2.64 8.93
C ARG A 157 11.21 3.63 9.96
N ASN A 158 11.87 3.16 11.01
CA ASN A 158 12.25 4.03 12.15
C ASN A 158 13.13 5.20 11.73
N ALA A 159 14.19 4.96 10.96
CA ALA A 159 15.10 6.03 10.53
C ALA A 159 14.39 7.08 9.68
N ILE A 160 13.57 6.65 8.72
CA ILE A 160 12.82 7.53 7.81
C ILE A 160 11.78 8.34 8.58
N LEU A 161 11.10 7.73 9.56
CA LEU A 161 10.06 8.37 10.36
C LEU A 161 10.59 9.10 11.60
N GLY A 162 11.91 9.14 11.80
CA GLY A 162 12.51 9.81 12.96
C GLY A 162 12.19 9.12 14.29
N ARG A 163 11.95 7.81 14.28
CA ARG A 163 11.68 6.99 15.47
C ARG A 163 12.96 6.35 15.97
N ALA A 164 13.23 6.43 17.25
CA ALA A 164 14.36 5.72 17.86
C ALA A 164 14.12 4.20 17.85
N SER A 165 15.13 3.42 17.46
CA SER A 165 15.07 1.96 17.52
C SER A 165 15.16 1.48 18.96
N ARG A 166 14.35 0.48 19.31
CA ARG A 166 14.34 -0.16 20.64
C ARG A 166 15.41 -1.24 20.71
N PRO A 167 15.88 -1.62 21.92
CA PRO A 167 16.91 -2.65 22.07
C PRO A 167 16.57 -4.00 21.42
N ASP A 168 15.32 -4.45 21.49
CA ASP A 168 14.85 -5.69 20.87
C ASP A 168 14.85 -5.61 19.34
N GLU A 169 14.53 -4.45 18.78
CA GLU A 169 14.61 -4.20 17.33
C GLU A 169 16.06 -4.23 16.84
N ILE A 170 16.99 -3.61 17.58
CA ILE A 170 18.43 -3.61 17.29
C ILE A 170 18.98 -5.03 17.35
N ALA A 171 18.63 -5.79 18.39
CA ALA A 171 19.06 -7.18 18.56
C ALA A 171 18.56 -8.08 17.41
N ALA A 172 17.33 -7.87 16.96
CA ALA A 172 16.77 -8.63 15.84
C ALA A 172 17.48 -8.33 14.51
N GLU A 173 17.92 -7.09 14.31
CA GLU A 173 18.67 -6.69 13.12
C GLU A 173 20.07 -7.29 13.11
N ALA A 174 20.75 -7.30 14.24
CA ALA A 174 22.07 -7.89 14.41
C ALA A 174 22.10 -9.42 14.23
N GLY A 175 20.96 -10.09 14.45
CA GLY A 175 20.79 -11.54 14.26
C GLY A 175 20.39 -11.97 12.85
N LYS A 176 20.25 -11.03 11.90
CA LYS A 176 20.00 -11.36 10.49
C LYS A 176 21.31 -11.82 9.84
N PRO A 177 21.32 -12.97 9.11
CA PRO A 177 22.50 -13.45 8.40
C PRO A 177 22.90 -12.51 7.26
#